data_6b34e4b8486f483e7e9f22ec4e0a6945
#
_entry.id   6b34e4b8486f483e7e9f22ec4e0a6945
#
_cell.length_a   1.000
_cell.length_b   1.000
_cell.length_c   1.000
_cell.angle_alpha   90.00
_cell.angle_beta   90.00
_cell.angle_gamma   90.00
#
_symmetry.space_group_name_H-M   'P 1'
#
loop_
_entity.id
_entity.type
_entity.pdbx_description
1 polymer ?
#
loop_
_entity_poly.entity_id
_entity_poly.type
_entity_poly.pdbx_seq_one_letter_code
_entity_poly.pdbx_strand_id
1 'polypeptide(L)'
;MDEAGRNRLWEKYIASHDSEIREQLIVEYAQLVKLVAGRMNMYLGYNVEYDDLVGYGVFGLIDAIDKFDSGKNVKFETYASFVKWIGFQGP
;
A
#
# COMPACT_ATOMS: atom_id res chain seq x y z
N MET A 1 -0.52 -12.82 6.96
CA MET A 1 0.63 -13.32 6.15
C MET A 1 1.90 -12.63 6.66
N ASP A 2 2.96 -13.36 6.81
CA ASP A 2 4.23 -12.80 7.29
C ASP A 2 5.07 -12.23 6.13
N GLU A 3 6.24 -11.69 6.47
CA GLU A 3 7.14 -11.11 5.46
C GLU A 3 7.56 -12.13 4.41
N ALA A 4 7.86 -13.35 4.82
CA ALA A 4 8.26 -14.40 3.89
C ALA A 4 7.12 -14.73 2.91
N GLY A 5 5.89 -14.77 3.40
CA GLY A 5 4.72 -14.98 2.55
C GLY A 5 4.51 -13.86 1.56
N ARG A 6 4.69 -12.60 1.99
CA ARG A 6 4.58 -11.45 1.10
C ARG A 6 5.66 -11.47 0.03
N ASN A 7 6.89 -11.84 0.40
CA ASN A 7 7.98 -11.93 -0.56
C ASN A 7 7.71 -12.99 -1.63
N ARG A 8 7.17 -14.15 -1.24
CA ARG A 8 6.77 -15.17 -2.20
C ARG A 8 5.68 -14.68 -3.14
N LEU A 9 4.75 -13.93 -2.63
CA LEU A 9 3.66 -13.38 -3.43
C LEU A 9 4.20 -12.38 -4.46
N TRP A 10 5.15 -11.53 -4.06
CA TRP A 10 5.84 -10.61 -4.97
C TRP A 10 6.59 -11.35 -6.06
N GLU A 11 7.30 -12.41 -5.71
CA GLU A 11 8.03 -13.21 -6.69
C GLU A 11 7.10 -13.77 -7.76
N LYS A 12 5.96 -14.30 -7.35
CA LYS A 12 4.96 -14.81 -8.28
C LYS A 12 4.39 -13.72 -9.17
N TYR A 13 4.12 -12.56 -8.60
CA TYR A 13 3.57 -11.45 -9.37
C TYR A 13 4.56 -10.93 -10.41
N ILE A 14 5.81 -10.77 -10.02
CA ILE A 14 6.87 -10.32 -10.93
C ILE A 14 7.04 -11.29 -12.09
N ALA A 15 6.95 -12.59 -11.82
CA ALA A 15 7.12 -13.61 -12.84
C ALA A 15 5.94 -13.67 -13.83
N SER A 16 4.72 -13.43 -13.37
CA SER A 16 3.52 -13.68 -14.16
C SER A 16 2.70 -12.46 -14.49
N HIS A 17 2.74 -11.42 -13.65
CA HIS A 17 1.82 -10.27 -13.68
C HIS A 17 0.36 -10.70 -13.68
N ASP A 18 0.06 -11.81 -13.02
CA ASP A 18 -1.28 -12.37 -12.91
C ASP A 18 -2.17 -11.45 -12.10
N SER A 19 -3.38 -11.17 -12.63
CA SER A 19 -4.32 -10.26 -11.97
C SER A 19 -4.81 -10.78 -10.63
N GLU A 20 -4.94 -12.09 -10.47
CA GLU A 20 -5.35 -12.68 -9.19
C GLU A 20 -4.27 -12.48 -8.13
N ILE A 21 -3.00 -12.61 -8.51
CA ILE A 21 -1.88 -12.38 -7.59
C ILE A 21 -1.81 -10.90 -7.24
N ARG A 22 -2.06 -10.01 -8.21
CA ARG A 22 -2.14 -8.57 -7.96
C ARG A 22 -3.21 -8.25 -6.93
N GLU A 23 -4.39 -8.85 -7.06
CA GLU A 23 -5.46 -8.69 -6.08
C GLU A 23 -5.05 -9.16 -4.70
N GLN A 24 -4.37 -10.31 -4.61
CA GLN A 24 -3.88 -10.83 -3.34
C GLN A 24 -2.92 -9.85 -2.68
N LEU A 25 -2.03 -9.23 -3.45
CA LEU A 25 -1.12 -8.21 -2.94
C LEU A 25 -1.90 -7.01 -2.41
N ILE A 26 -2.89 -6.54 -3.15
CA ILE A 26 -3.71 -5.40 -2.74
C ILE A 26 -4.42 -5.71 -1.42
N VAL A 27 -5.04 -6.87 -1.31
CA VAL A 27 -5.76 -7.28 -0.09
C VAL A 27 -4.80 -7.37 1.09
N GLU A 28 -3.64 -7.95 0.87
CA GLU A 28 -2.63 -8.12 1.93
C GLU A 28 -2.16 -6.77 2.47
N TYR A 29 -1.86 -5.83 1.58
CA TYR A 29 -1.38 -4.52 2.00
C TYR A 29 -2.49 -3.55 2.39
N ALA A 30 -3.75 -3.85 2.07
CA ALA A 30 -4.87 -3.00 2.49
C ALA A 30 -4.96 -2.91 4.02
N GLN A 31 -4.55 -3.94 4.74
CA GLN A 31 -4.52 -3.90 6.20
C GLN A 31 -3.55 -2.83 6.71
N LEU A 32 -2.40 -2.70 6.03
CA LEU A 32 -1.43 -1.65 6.36
C LEU A 32 -2.01 -0.27 6.06
N VAL A 33 -2.73 -0.13 4.96
CA VAL A 33 -3.41 1.12 4.62
C VAL A 33 -4.38 1.54 5.74
N LYS A 34 -5.16 0.60 6.25
CA LYS A 34 -6.11 0.87 7.33
C LYS A 34 -5.40 1.34 8.59
N LEU A 35 -4.26 0.73 8.91
CA LEU A 35 -3.47 1.12 10.06
C LEU A 35 -2.95 2.55 9.93
N VAL A 36 -2.40 2.88 8.77
CA VAL A 36 -1.88 4.22 8.50
C VAL A 36 -3.01 5.25 8.51
N ALA A 37 -4.15 4.92 7.90
CA ALA A 37 -5.31 5.80 7.88
C ALA A 37 -5.83 6.07 9.30
N GLY A 38 -5.83 5.06 10.16
CA GLY A 38 -6.23 5.23 11.55
C GLY A 38 -5.32 6.20 12.29
N ARG A 39 -4.01 6.08 12.09
CA ARG A 39 -3.05 7.00 12.69
C ARG A 39 -3.23 8.42 12.18
N MET A 40 -3.41 8.59 10.89
CA MET A 40 -3.60 9.92 10.31
C MET A 40 -4.91 10.55 10.76
N ASN A 41 -5.95 9.75 10.93
CA ASN A 41 -7.23 10.24 11.43
C ASN A 41 -7.10 10.84 12.83
N MET A 42 -6.25 10.26 13.67
CA MET A 42 -5.98 10.79 15.01
C MET A 42 -5.35 12.19 14.97
N TYR A 43 -4.54 12.47 13.95
CA TYR A 43 -3.89 13.79 13.81
C TYR A 43 -4.79 14.82 13.15
N LEU A 44 -5.58 14.38 12.16
CA LEU A 44 -6.37 15.31 11.34
C LEU A 44 -7.73 15.64 11.96
N GLY A 45 -8.18 14.84 12.94
CA GLY A 45 -9.38 15.13 13.71
C GLY A 45 -10.66 15.00 12.90
N TYR A 46 -11.61 15.90 13.18
CA TYR A 46 -12.96 15.80 12.66
C TYR A 46 -13.11 16.19 11.20
N ASN A 47 -12.10 16.79 10.61
CA ASN A 47 -12.21 17.36 9.27
C ASN A 47 -12.03 16.34 8.16
N VAL A 48 -11.57 15.13 8.48
CA VAL A 48 -11.32 14.09 7.50
C VAL A 48 -11.85 12.76 8.03
N GLU A 49 -12.70 12.12 7.24
CA GLU A 49 -13.27 10.85 7.65
C GLU A 49 -12.28 9.70 7.39
N TYR A 50 -12.31 8.72 8.29
CA TYR A 50 -11.47 7.53 8.20
C TYR A 50 -11.67 6.80 6.87
N ASP A 51 -12.92 6.64 6.43
CA ASP A 51 -13.21 5.94 5.18
C ASP A 51 -12.60 6.64 3.97
N ASP A 52 -12.57 7.95 3.98
CA ASP A 52 -11.95 8.73 2.92
C ASP A 52 -10.43 8.52 2.91
N LEU A 53 -9.83 8.49 4.09
CA LEU A 53 -8.39 8.22 4.20
C LEU A 53 -8.04 6.82 3.70
N VAL A 54 -8.85 5.82 4.03
CA VAL A 54 -8.67 4.46 3.54
C VAL A 54 -8.77 4.44 2.01
N GLY A 55 -9.77 5.12 1.45
CA GLY A 55 -9.94 5.20 0.00
C GLY A 55 -8.72 5.78 -0.70
N TYR A 56 -8.23 6.92 -0.24
CA TYR A 56 -7.03 7.54 -0.79
C TYR A 56 -5.81 6.62 -0.63
N GLY A 57 -5.69 5.96 0.52
CA GLY A 57 -4.59 5.04 0.76
C GLY A 57 -4.61 3.84 -0.17
N VAL A 58 -5.79 3.31 -0.47
CA VAL A 58 -5.93 2.19 -1.41
C VAL A 58 -5.55 2.61 -2.82
N PHE A 59 -5.97 3.79 -3.27
CA PHE A 59 -5.53 4.31 -4.56
C PHE A 59 -4.01 4.43 -4.63
N GLY A 60 -3.40 4.98 -3.57
CA GLY A 60 -1.95 5.08 -3.49
C GLY A 60 -1.26 3.72 -3.48
N LEU A 61 -1.86 2.74 -2.81
CA LEU A 61 -1.35 1.38 -2.77
C LEU A 61 -1.36 0.72 -4.16
N ILE A 62 -2.46 0.84 -4.88
CA ILE A 62 -2.59 0.28 -6.22
C ILE A 62 -1.55 0.89 -7.14
N ASP A 63 -1.42 2.21 -7.11
CA ASP A 63 -0.42 2.92 -7.89
C ASP A 63 1.00 2.48 -7.53
N ALA A 64 1.27 2.32 -6.24
CA ALA A 64 2.58 1.88 -5.77
C ALA A 64 2.91 0.46 -6.22
N ILE A 65 1.94 -0.46 -6.19
CA ILE A 65 2.14 -1.82 -6.66
C ILE A 65 2.48 -1.82 -8.15
N ASP A 66 1.78 -1.01 -8.93
CA ASP A 66 1.99 -0.94 -10.37
C ASP A 66 3.35 -0.31 -10.73
N LYS A 67 3.84 0.58 -9.89
CA LYS A 67 5.10 1.29 -10.15
C LYS A 67 6.31 0.70 -9.45
N PHE A 68 6.09 -0.22 -8.52
CA PHE A 68 7.20 -0.78 -7.75
C PHE A 68 8.13 -1.60 -8.63
N ASP A 69 9.43 -1.29 -8.54
CA ASP A 69 10.49 -2.04 -9.22
C ASP A 69 11.29 -2.80 -8.16
N SER A 70 11.14 -4.12 -8.15
CA SER A 70 11.82 -4.99 -7.20
C SER A 70 13.33 -5.04 -7.40
N GLY A 71 13.83 -4.56 -8.54
CA GLY A 71 15.27 -4.46 -8.78
C GLY A 71 15.96 -3.39 -7.94
N LYS A 72 15.20 -2.48 -7.37
CA LYS A 72 15.73 -1.50 -6.44
C LYS A 72 15.85 -2.11 -5.05
N ASN A 73 16.89 -1.75 -4.32
CA ASN A 73 17.16 -2.28 -2.99
C ASN A 73 16.28 -1.62 -1.91
N VAL A 74 14.98 -1.54 -2.17
CA VAL A 74 14.01 -0.95 -1.25
C VAL A 74 12.85 -1.91 -1.09
N LYS A 75 12.46 -2.19 0.14
CA LYS A 75 11.30 -3.02 0.41
C LYS A 75 10.03 -2.27 -0.01
N PHE A 76 9.06 -3.02 -0.52
CA PHE A 76 7.80 -2.42 -0.96
C PHE A 76 7.13 -1.63 0.17
N GLU A 77 7.14 -2.14 1.39
CA GLU A 77 6.52 -1.47 2.53
C GLU A 77 7.09 -0.08 2.75
N THR A 78 8.41 0.08 2.62
CA THR A 78 9.06 1.38 2.75
C THR A 78 8.67 2.30 1.61
N TYR A 79 8.68 1.79 0.38
CA TYR A 79 8.29 2.55 -0.80
C TYR A 79 6.84 3.03 -0.70
N ALA A 80 5.93 2.12 -0.37
CA ALA A 80 4.50 2.42 -0.30
C ALA A 80 4.18 3.40 0.83
N SER A 81 4.84 3.28 1.97
CA SER A 81 4.65 4.21 3.08
C SER A 81 5.04 5.63 2.69
N PHE A 82 6.16 5.77 1.97
CA PHE A 82 6.62 7.07 1.50
C PHE A 82 5.64 7.68 0.50
N VAL A 83 5.18 6.90 -0.46
CA VAL A 83 4.23 7.37 -1.48
C VAL A 83 2.90 7.78 -0.84
N LYS A 84 2.40 6.98 0.10
CA LYS A 84 1.17 7.31 0.81
C LYS A 84 1.31 8.57 1.63
N TRP A 85 2.45 8.75 2.30
CA TRP A 85 2.73 9.95 3.07
C TRP A 85 2.66 11.19 2.19
N ILE A 86 3.31 11.15 1.03
CA ILE A 86 3.25 12.24 0.05
C ILE A 86 1.81 12.48 -0.42
N GLY A 87 1.06 11.41 -0.69
CA GLY A 87 -0.32 11.52 -1.13
C GLY A 87 -1.22 12.22 -0.13
N PHE A 88 -0.99 11.98 1.16
CA PHE A 88 -1.77 12.63 2.22
C PHE A 88 -1.34 14.07 2.45
N GLN A 89 -0.11 14.43 2.10
CA GLN A 89 0.37 15.80 2.23
C GLN A 89 0.13 16.63 0.98
N GLY A 90 -0.15 15.98 -0.14
CA GLY A 90 -0.35 16.65 -1.41
C GLY A 90 -1.59 17.53 -1.41
N PRO A 91 -1.67 18.43 -2.36
CA PRO A 91 -2.82 19.29 -2.47
C PRO A 91 -4.09 18.54 -2.78
#